data_8ba882480118cc808738cf325df9020a
#
_entry.id   8ba882480118cc808738cf325df9020a
#
_cell.length_a   1.000
_cell.length_b   1.000
_cell.length_c   1.000
_cell.angle_alpha   90.00
_cell.angle_beta   90.00
_cell.angle_gamma   90.00
#
_symmetry.space_group_name_H-M   'P 1'
#
loop_
_entity.id
_entity.type
_entity.pdbx_description
1 polymer ?
#
loop_
_entity_poly.entity_id
_entity_poly.type
_entity_poly.pdbx_seq_one_letter_code
_entity_poly.pdbx_strand_id
1 'polypeptide(L)'
;ALLAGVVVGARHTRLMLQDARRTEAALQIASGALAEHIAARFRNWGLTAAEAEVALFALKGCDAPEIARLRGAAAGTVRAQLSAVYAKAGVGSQAALVSLFIEDLLGAGVPDRSEGGKA
;
A
#
# COMPACT_ATOMS: atom_id res chain seq x y z
N ALA A 1 7.78 -47.04 0.14
CA ALA A 1 8.86 -46.12 -0.23
C ALA A 1 8.31 -44.71 -0.51
N LEU A 2 7.20 -44.59 -1.25
CA LEU A 2 6.56 -43.31 -1.50
C LEU A 2 6.00 -42.65 -0.25
N LEU A 3 5.46 -43.45 0.69
CA LEU A 3 4.95 -42.94 1.96
C LEU A 3 6.04 -42.38 2.87
N ALA A 4 7.22 -43.05 2.92
CA ALA A 4 8.34 -42.56 3.70
C ALA A 4 8.92 -41.28 3.13
N GLY A 5 9.02 -41.14 1.80
CA GLY A 5 9.45 -39.92 1.14
C GLY A 5 8.48 -38.78 1.34
N VAL A 6 7.18 -39.06 1.30
CA VAL A 6 6.14 -38.08 1.57
C VAL A 6 6.16 -37.62 3.03
N VAL A 7 6.39 -38.51 3.98
CA VAL A 7 6.48 -38.16 5.41
C VAL A 7 7.72 -37.32 5.69
N VAL A 8 8.87 -37.65 5.14
CA VAL A 8 10.11 -36.89 5.30
C VAL A 8 9.98 -35.54 4.59
N GLY A 9 9.45 -35.52 3.36
CA GLY A 9 9.17 -34.29 2.62
C GLY A 9 8.15 -33.43 3.31
N ALA A 10 7.08 -34.00 3.84
CA ALA A 10 6.06 -33.29 4.59
C ALA A 10 6.62 -32.69 5.89
N ARG A 11 7.53 -33.39 6.56
CA ARG A 11 8.15 -32.90 7.79
C ARG A 11 9.12 -31.74 7.53
N HIS A 12 9.92 -31.86 6.48
CA HIS A 12 10.81 -30.79 6.03
C HIS A 12 10.03 -29.58 5.53
N THR A 13 8.98 -29.84 4.76
CA THR A 13 8.05 -28.80 4.28
C THR A 13 7.30 -28.12 5.44
N ARG A 14 6.98 -28.85 6.52
CA ARG A 14 6.35 -28.24 7.70
C ARG A 14 7.25 -27.25 8.42
N LEU A 15 8.54 -27.53 8.55
CA LEU A 15 9.49 -26.60 9.17
C LEU A 15 9.65 -25.34 8.31
N MET A 16 9.77 -25.50 7.00
CA MET A 16 9.81 -24.36 6.06
C MET A 16 8.48 -23.62 6.02
N LEU A 17 7.35 -24.32 6.09
CA LEU A 17 6.02 -23.71 6.14
C LEU A 17 5.76 -22.96 7.44
N GLN A 18 6.31 -23.38 8.57
CA GLN A 18 6.19 -22.64 9.82
C GLN A 18 6.93 -21.31 9.76
N ASP A 19 8.13 -21.28 9.20
CA ASP A 19 8.88 -20.04 8.98
C ASP A 19 8.20 -19.17 7.93
N ALA A 20 7.71 -19.75 6.83
CA ALA A 20 6.93 -19.05 5.81
C ALA A 20 5.64 -18.48 6.39
N ARG A 21 4.93 -19.24 7.25
CA ARG A 21 3.70 -18.76 7.90
C ARG A 21 3.96 -17.60 8.86
N ARG A 22 5.07 -17.62 9.59
CA ARG A 22 5.47 -16.50 10.45
C ARG A 22 5.77 -15.26 9.62
N THR A 23 6.45 -15.42 8.49
CA THR A 23 6.74 -14.34 7.55
C THR A 23 5.46 -13.85 6.90
N GLU A 24 4.56 -14.74 6.47
CA GLU A 24 3.26 -14.38 5.92
C GLU A 24 2.40 -13.65 6.95
N ALA A 25 2.37 -14.13 8.20
CA ALA A 25 1.63 -13.48 9.27
C ALA A 25 2.18 -12.07 9.53
N ALA A 26 3.51 -11.92 9.59
CA ALA A 26 4.15 -10.62 9.75
C ALA A 26 3.84 -9.70 8.58
N LEU A 27 3.88 -10.20 7.34
CA LEU A 27 3.53 -9.45 6.14
C LEU A 27 2.06 -9.05 6.12
N GLN A 28 1.17 -9.94 6.56
CA GLN A 28 -0.27 -9.64 6.66
C GLN A 28 -0.54 -8.56 7.70
N ILE A 29 0.12 -8.62 8.84
CA ILE A 29 0.00 -7.59 9.89
C ILE A 29 0.52 -6.25 9.35
N ALA A 30 1.68 -6.24 8.71
CA ALA A 30 2.27 -5.05 8.12
C ALA A 30 1.38 -4.49 7.00
N SER A 31 0.84 -5.35 6.14
CA SER A 31 -0.08 -4.96 5.06
C SER A 31 -1.39 -4.42 5.60
N GLY A 32 -1.92 -5.00 6.68
CA GLY A 32 -3.12 -4.53 7.35
C GLY A 32 -2.90 -3.14 7.97
N ALA A 33 -1.79 -2.95 8.67
CA ALA A 33 -1.43 -1.67 9.26
C ALA A 33 -1.22 -0.59 8.18
N LEU A 34 -0.59 -0.94 7.07
CA LEU A 34 -0.39 -0.04 5.94
C LEU A 34 -1.74 0.33 5.31
N ALA A 35 -2.61 -0.65 5.09
CA ALA A 35 -3.93 -0.42 4.52
C ALA A 35 -4.77 0.51 5.42
N GLU A 36 -4.71 0.33 6.73
CA GLU A 36 -5.38 1.21 7.69
C GLU A 36 -4.80 2.62 7.66
N HIS A 37 -3.49 2.76 7.55
CA HIS A 37 -2.82 4.05 7.45
C HIS A 37 -3.24 4.79 6.18
N ILE A 38 -3.26 4.09 5.04
CA ILE A 38 -3.72 4.65 3.77
C ILE A 38 -5.18 5.09 3.87
N ALA A 39 -6.04 4.25 4.42
CA ALA A 39 -7.46 4.56 4.60
C ALA A 39 -7.65 5.78 5.51
N ALA A 40 -6.88 5.89 6.58
CA ALA A 40 -6.91 7.05 7.48
C ALA A 40 -6.50 8.34 6.77
N ARG A 41 -5.44 8.29 5.97
CA ARG A 41 -5.01 9.42 5.14
C ARG A 41 -6.09 9.84 4.16
N PHE A 42 -6.71 8.89 3.48
CA PHE A 42 -7.78 9.15 2.53
C PHE A 42 -8.98 9.82 3.19
N ARG A 43 -9.35 9.37 4.38
CA ARG A 43 -10.42 10.01 5.17
C ARG A 43 -10.05 11.43 5.58
N ASN A 44 -8.82 11.63 6.03
CA ASN A 44 -8.35 12.96 6.44
C ASN A 44 -8.33 13.95 5.28
N TRP A 45 -8.04 13.48 4.07
CA TRP A 45 -8.11 14.32 2.87
C TRP A 45 -9.53 14.52 2.36
N GLY A 46 -10.50 13.80 2.88
CA GLY A 46 -11.89 13.87 2.43
C GLY A 46 -12.11 13.31 1.04
N LEU A 47 -11.38 12.24 0.67
CA LEU A 47 -11.58 11.60 -0.63
C LEU A 47 -12.94 10.93 -0.70
N THR A 48 -13.58 11.05 -1.86
CA THR A 48 -14.77 10.24 -2.17
C THR A 48 -14.37 8.78 -2.36
N ALA A 49 -15.35 7.87 -2.36
CA ALA A 49 -15.10 6.46 -2.59
C ALA A 49 -14.39 6.21 -3.93
N ALA A 50 -14.83 6.89 -4.99
CA ALA A 50 -14.22 6.78 -6.31
C ALA A 50 -12.78 7.34 -6.31
N GLU A 51 -12.56 8.48 -5.67
CA GLU A 51 -11.23 9.08 -5.54
C GLU A 51 -10.29 8.18 -4.74
N ALA A 52 -10.77 7.57 -3.67
CA ALA A 52 -9.98 6.64 -2.86
C ALA A 52 -9.54 5.40 -3.67
N GLU A 53 -10.44 4.85 -4.49
CA GLU A 53 -10.09 3.72 -5.38
C GLU A 53 -9.02 4.11 -6.38
N VAL A 54 -9.20 5.25 -7.03
CA VAL A 54 -8.23 5.76 -8.01
C VAL A 54 -6.89 6.04 -7.34
N ALA A 55 -6.90 6.64 -6.15
CA ALA A 55 -5.69 6.91 -5.38
C ALA A 55 -4.95 5.61 -5.02
N LEU A 56 -5.68 4.57 -4.66
CA LEU A 56 -5.08 3.28 -4.32
C LEU A 56 -4.36 2.66 -5.53
N PHE A 57 -4.97 2.71 -6.72
CA PHE A 57 -4.32 2.27 -7.95
C PHE A 57 -3.09 3.13 -8.29
N ALA A 58 -3.17 4.44 -8.05
CA ALA A 58 -2.03 5.34 -8.25
C ALA A 58 -0.86 4.98 -7.32
N LEU A 59 -1.14 4.61 -6.07
CA LEU A 59 -0.12 4.15 -5.12
C LEU A 59 0.54 2.84 -5.57
N LYS A 60 -0.18 2.01 -6.32
CA LYS A 60 0.36 0.78 -6.91
C LYS A 60 1.17 1.03 -8.18
N GLY A 61 1.26 2.27 -8.62
CA GLY A 61 2.03 2.64 -9.80
C GLY A 61 1.26 2.61 -11.10
N CYS A 62 -0.06 2.46 -11.07
CA CYS A 62 -0.88 2.47 -12.28
C CYS A 62 -1.03 3.89 -12.84
N ASP A 63 -0.94 4.04 -14.14
CA ASP A 63 -1.23 5.31 -14.81
C ASP A 63 -2.74 5.46 -15.08
N ALA A 64 -3.15 6.63 -15.55
CA ALA A 64 -4.57 6.92 -15.78
C ALA A 64 -5.23 5.96 -16.80
N PRO A 65 -4.60 5.62 -17.95
CA PRO A 65 -5.17 4.63 -18.86
C PRO A 65 -5.33 3.24 -18.25
N GLU A 66 -4.37 2.80 -17.45
CA GLU A 66 -4.44 1.51 -16.74
C GLU A 66 -5.58 1.48 -15.74
N ILE A 67 -5.70 2.53 -14.94
CA ILE A 67 -6.77 2.68 -13.93
C ILE A 67 -8.14 2.69 -14.64
N ALA A 68 -8.24 3.42 -15.72
CA ALA A 68 -9.47 3.49 -16.51
C ALA A 68 -9.89 2.11 -17.00
N ARG A 69 -8.95 1.33 -17.53
CA ARG A 69 -9.20 -0.04 -17.99
C ARG A 69 -9.63 -0.94 -16.85
N LEU A 70 -8.94 -0.88 -15.70
CA LEU A 70 -9.23 -1.71 -14.54
C LEU A 70 -10.58 -1.39 -13.92
N ARG A 71 -10.99 -0.12 -13.95
CA ARG A 71 -12.26 0.34 -13.38
C ARG A 71 -13.41 0.36 -14.37
N GLY A 72 -13.14 0.11 -15.66
CA GLY A 72 -14.16 0.25 -16.70
C GLY A 72 -14.66 1.70 -16.85
N ALA A 73 -13.78 2.67 -16.66
CA ALA A 73 -14.09 4.10 -16.72
C ALA A 73 -13.33 4.75 -17.87
N ALA A 74 -13.75 5.97 -18.25
CA ALA A 74 -13.02 6.74 -19.26
C ALA A 74 -11.73 7.31 -18.66
N ALA A 75 -10.67 7.35 -19.47
CA ALA A 75 -9.37 7.88 -19.03
C ALA A 75 -9.46 9.35 -18.58
N GLY A 76 -10.27 10.14 -19.24
CA GLY A 76 -10.50 11.54 -18.85
C GLY A 76 -11.14 11.69 -17.48
N THR A 77 -12.09 10.80 -17.15
CA THR A 77 -12.70 10.74 -15.82
C THR A 77 -11.66 10.41 -14.75
N VAL A 78 -10.81 9.41 -15.03
CA VAL A 78 -9.74 9.00 -14.10
C VAL A 78 -8.73 10.13 -13.90
N ARG A 79 -8.34 10.84 -14.97
CA ARG A 79 -7.44 12.00 -14.85
C ARG A 79 -8.02 13.10 -13.99
N ALA A 80 -9.31 13.38 -14.14
CA ALA A 80 -10.00 14.37 -13.31
C ALA A 80 -10.03 13.92 -11.84
N GLN A 81 -10.29 12.65 -11.58
CA GLN A 81 -10.29 12.09 -10.23
C GLN A 81 -8.89 12.13 -9.62
N LEU A 82 -7.84 11.81 -10.39
CA LEU A 82 -6.45 11.91 -9.92
C LEU A 82 -6.07 13.35 -9.58
N SER A 83 -6.47 14.31 -10.41
CA SER A 83 -6.25 15.73 -10.13
C SER A 83 -6.90 16.15 -8.81
N ALA A 84 -8.12 15.69 -8.57
CA ALA A 84 -8.83 15.96 -7.31
C ALA A 84 -8.11 15.31 -6.12
N VAL A 85 -7.63 14.08 -6.26
CA VAL A 85 -6.86 13.38 -5.23
C VAL A 85 -5.59 14.18 -4.89
N TYR A 86 -4.83 14.58 -5.89
CA TYR A 86 -3.58 15.31 -5.69
C TYR A 86 -3.84 16.67 -5.01
N ALA A 87 -4.87 17.36 -5.42
CA ALA A 87 -5.27 18.62 -4.80
C ALA A 87 -5.66 18.44 -3.33
N LYS A 88 -6.46 17.44 -3.03
CA LYS A 88 -6.90 17.13 -1.65
C LYS A 88 -5.75 16.64 -0.77
N ALA A 89 -4.81 15.90 -1.34
CA ALA A 89 -3.62 15.43 -0.64
C ALA A 89 -2.55 16.52 -0.49
N GLY A 90 -2.66 17.60 -1.23
CA GLY A 90 -1.66 18.66 -1.22
C GLY A 90 -0.38 18.30 -1.94
N VAL A 91 -0.46 17.45 -2.96
CA VAL A 91 0.70 17.00 -3.76
C VAL A 91 0.51 17.37 -5.22
N GLY A 92 1.59 17.44 -5.97
CA GLY A 92 1.56 17.86 -7.36
C GLY A 92 1.63 16.71 -8.38
N SER A 93 1.87 15.48 -7.95
CA SER A 93 2.09 14.36 -8.85
C SER A 93 1.87 13.01 -8.17
N GLN A 94 1.79 11.97 -8.98
CA GLN A 94 1.76 10.59 -8.48
C GLN A 94 3.00 10.26 -7.67
N ALA A 95 4.17 10.67 -8.14
CA ALA A 95 5.43 10.44 -7.43
C ALA A 95 5.44 11.11 -6.05
N ALA A 96 4.92 12.33 -5.98
CA ALA A 96 4.80 13.05 -4.70
C ALA A 96 3.81 12.36 -3.75
N LEU A 97 2.72 11.82 -4.27
CA LEU A 97 1.77 11.05 -3.47
C LEU A 97 2.42 9.79 -2.89
N VAL A 98 3.13 9.04 -3.70
CA VAL A 98 3.87 7.85 -3.27
C VAL A 98 4.93 8.22 -2.24
N SER A 99 5.70 9.28 -2.48
CA SER A 99 6.74 9.77 -1.56
C SER A 99 6.17 10.09 -0.19
N LEU A 100 4.98 10.67 -0.14
CA LEU A 100 4.32 11.03 1.12
C LEU A 100 4.08 9.78 1.98
N PHE A 101 3.61 8.69 1.38
CA PHE A 101 3.40 7.43 2.09
C PHE A 101 4.71 6.73 2.44
N ILE A 102 5.72 6.82 1.60
CA ILE A 102 7.05 6.30 1.89
C ILE A 102 7.66 7.04 3.09
N GLU A 103 7.54 8.36 3.14
CA GLU A 103 7.98 9.16 4.28
C GLU A 103 7.26 8.77 5.58
N ASP A 104 5.96 8.51 5.50
CA ASP A 104 5.19 8.03 6.65
C ASP A 104 5.74 6.70 7.18
N LEU A 105 6.08 5.78 6.29
CA LEU A 105 6.64 4.47 6.66
C LEU A 105 8.03 4.61 7.28
N LEU A 106 8.88 5.45 6.69
CA LEU A 106 10.23 5.68 7.17
C LEU A 106 10.22 6.50 8.47
N GLY A 107 9.33 7.47 8.58
CA GLY A 107 9.17 8.29 9.77
C GLY A 107 8.70 7.53 11.00
N ALA A 108 7.93 6.47 10.81
CA ALA A 108 7.44 5.65 11.92
C ALA A 108 8.54 4.88 12.66
N GLY A 109 9.70 4.66 12.00
CA GLY A 109 10.84 3.96 12.59
C GLY A 109 12.00 4.85 13.01
N VAL A 110 11.91 6.16 12.79
CA VAL A 110 12.98 7.12 13.08
C VAL A 110 12.47 8.14 14.11
N PRO A 111 13.27 8.48 15.16
CA PRO A 111 12.87 9.54 16.08
C PRO A 111 12.59 10.82 15.33
N ASP A 112 11.51 11.46 15.69
CA ASP A 112 11.06 12.67 15.01
C ASP A 112 12.14 13.76 15.10
N ARG A 113 12.67 14.13 13.94
CA ARG A 113 13.66 15.19 13.84
C ARG A 113 13.06 16.59 14.02
N SER A 114 11.75 16.67 14.03
CA SER A 114 11.05 17.96 14.18
C SER A 114 11.22 18.54 15.58
N GLU A 115 11.44 17.70 16.58
CA GLU A 115 11.68 18.17 17.95
C GLU A 115 13.12 18.72 18.13
N GLY A 116 14.09 18.21 17.35
CA GLY A 116 15.46 18.70 17.40
C GLY A 116 15.67 20.03 16.68
N GLY A 117 14.77 20.43 15.80
CA GLY A 117 14.85 21.67 15.05
C GLY A 117 14.27 22.90 15.73
N LYS A 118 13.68 22.74 16.92
CA LYS A 118 13.06 23.82 17.68
C LYS A 118 13.83 24.23 18.92
N ALA A 119 14.97 23.63 19.13
CA ALA A 119 15.84 23.99 20.26
C ALA A 119 16.76 25.16 19.94
#